data_e133ba788ef1355cc45e15d1d861d708
#
_entry.id   e133ba788ef1355cc45e15d1d861d708
#
_cell.length_a   1.000
_cell.length_b   1.000
_cell.length_c   1.000
_cell.angle_alpha   90.00
_cell.angle_beta   90.00
_cell.angle_gamma   90.00
#
_symmetry.space_group_name_H-M   'P 1'
#
loop_
_entity.id
_entity.type
_entity.pdbx_description
1 polymer ?
#
loop_
_entity_poly.entity_id
_entity_poly.type
_entity_poly.pdbx_seq_one_letter_code
_entity_poly.pdbx_strand_id
1 'polypeptide(L)'
;SGLLYRFASYQILKNKPKNKISFLKKKFKNLNYNKLTSFNLHTPKVSEHTSIIAKERKVRMILKSFQKNFSKRYRKVCIEGRDIGSVILPKADVKFFFKCNLNIAAKRRFKELKKKNKKIKLKDVKKSLKIRNFRDISRKHSPLLKSSDAIIVDTGKLKNISGMIKKMSKVIDEKIKTKYGN
;
A
#
# COMPACT_ATOMS: atom_id res chain seq x y z
N SER A 1 3.31 -0.66 -3.40
CA SER A 1 2.33 0.09 -4.21
C SER A 1 1.88 1.40 -3.56
N GLY A 2 1.83 1.47 -2.24
CA GLY A 2 1.45 2.69 -1.51
C GLY A 2 2.24 3.94 -1.92
N LEU A 3 3.54 3.80 -2.17
CA LEU A 3 4.39 4.90 -2.67
C LEU A 3 3.95 5.43 -4.04
N LEU A 4 3.46 4.57 -4.94
CA LEU A 4 3.00 5.00 -6.27
C LEU A 4 1.78 5.93 -6.17
N TYR A 5 0.79 5.57 -5.34
CA TYR A 5 -0.38 6.42 -5.09
C TYR A 5 0.00 7.72 -4.40
N ARG A 6 0.96 7.67 -3.46
CA ARG A 6 1.48 8.87 -2.80
C ARG A 6 2.23 9.77 -3.78
N PHE A 7 3.03 9.20 -4.67
CA PHE A 7 3.71 9.94 -5.72
C PHE A 7 2.72 10.60 -6.68
N ALA A 8 1.69 9.87 -7.13
CA ALA A 8 0.62 10.45 -7.94
C ALA A 8 -0.04 11.64 -7.23
N SER A 9 -0.39 11.48 -5.94
CA SER A 9 -0.95 12.56 -5.13
C SER A 9 -0.01 13.75 -4.99
N TYR A 10 1.26 13.51 -4.69
CA TYR A 10 2.28 14.55 -4.57
C TYR A 10 2.40 15.35 -5.87
N GLN A 11 2.47 14.65 -7.01
CA GLN A 11 2.59 15.28 -8.32
C GLN A 11 1.36 16.13 -8.68
N ILE A 12 0.16 15.64 -8.39
CA ILE A 12 -1.09 16.41 -8.61
C ILE A 12 -1.13 17.64 -7.72
N LEU A 13 -0.83 17.50 -6.43
CA LEU A 13 -0.84 18.62 -5.47
C LEU A 13 0.20 19.69 -5.78
N LYS A 14 1.37 19.27 -6.26
CA LYS A 14 2.48 20.18 -6.62
C LYS A 14 2.20 20.94 -7.91
N ASN A 15 1.72 20.25 -8.96
CA ASN A 15 1.65 20.81 -10.31
C ASN A 15 0.24 21.29 -10.69
N LYS A 16 -0.81 20.96 -9.95
CA LYS A 16 -2.22 21.32 -10.17
C LYS A 16 -2.64 21.20 -11.65
N PRO A 17 -2.42 20.05 -12.31
CA PRO A 17 -2.63 19.93 -13.75
C PRO A 17 -4.11 20.08 -14.13
N LYS A 18 -4.41 20.79 -15.23
CA LYS A 18 -5.76 20.88 -15.81
C LYS A 18 -6.31 19.48 -16.13
N ASN A 19 -5.53 18.61 -16.76
CA ASN A 19 -5.88 17.21 -17.03
C ASN A 19 -4.96 16.27 -16.24
N LYS A 20 -5.42 15.84 -15.05
CA LYS A 20 -4.65 14.96 -14.17
C LYS A 20 -4.35 13.59 -14.76
N ILE A 21 -5.24 13.04 -15.62
CA ILE A 21 -5.08 11.69 -16.17
C ILE A 21 -3.97 11.67 -17.23
N SER A 22 -3.99 12.61 -18.16
CA SER A 22 -2.93 12.77 -19.16
C SER A 22 -1.58 13.05 -18.48
N PHE A 23 -1.58 13.95 -17.49
CA PHE A 23 -0.39 14.27 -16.70
C PHE A 23 0.18 13.04 -15.99
N LEU A 24 -0.65 12.23 -15.31
CA LEU A 24 -0.19 11.02 -14.64
C LEU A 24 0.32 9.97 -15.64
N LYS A 25 -0.36 9.77 -16.78
CA LYS A 25 0.14 8.86 -17.83
C LYS A 25 1.57 9.23 -18.23
N LYS A 26 1.84 10.52 -18.51
CA LYS A 26 3.18 11.02 -18.86
C LYS A 26 4.18 10.77 -17.73
N LYS A 27 3.83 11.09 -16.47
CA LYS A 27 4.72 10.91 -15.31
C LYS A 27 5.05 9.44 -15.03
N PHE A 28 4.10 8.52 -15.22
CA PHE A 28 4.31 7.09 -14.96
C PHE A 28 4.95 6.34 -16.13
N LYS A 29 4.90 6.86 -17.36
CA LYS A 29 5.57 6.26 -18.53
C LYS A 29 7.08 6.06 -18.29
N ASN A 30 7.75 7.08 -17.74
CA ASN A 30 9.19 7.13 -17.55
C ASN A 30 9.58 7.12 -16.06
N LEU A 31 8.73 6.59 -15.17
CA LEU A 31 9.00 6.60 -13.75
C LEU A 31 10.07 5.57 -13.38
N ASN A 32 11.20 6.05 -12.87
CA ASN A 32 12.15 5.22 -12.15
C ASN A 32 11.67 5.06 -10.69
N TYR A 33 11.34 3.81 -10.31
CA TYR A 33 10.82 3.51 -8.98
C TYR A 33 11.80 3.89 -7.86
N ASN A 34 13.10 3.73 -8.07
CA ASN A 34 14.12 4.03 -7.07
C ASN A 34 14.17 5.52 -6.68
N LYS A 35 13.76 6.42 -7.60
CA LYS A 35 13.67 7.86 -7.33
C LYS A 35 12.48 8.24 -6.43
N LEU A 36 11.57 7.31 -6.10
CA LEU A 36 10.42 7.64 -5.24
C LEU A 36 10.81 7.98 -3.81
N THR A 37 11.91 7.45 -3.31
CA THR A 37 12.40 7.70 -1.95
C THR A 37 12.93 9.12 -1.74
N SER A 38 13.31 9.83 -2.82
CA SER A 38 13.78 11.22 -2.74
C SER A 38 12.65 12.25 -2.51
N PHE A 39 11.39 11.83 -2.62
CA PHE A 39 10.24 12.71 -2.41
C PHE A 39 9.66 12.59 -1.01
N ASN A 40 9.25 13.72 -0.41
CA ASN A 40 8.54 13.68 0.87
C ASN A 40 7.07 13.26 0.68
N LEU A 41 6.85 11.96 0.52
CA LEU A 41 5.55 11.36 0.21
C LEU A 41 4.70 11.04 1.45
N HIS A 42 5.21 11.29 2.66
CA HIS A 42 4.56 10.86 3.90
C HIS A 42 3.88 11.99 4.69
N THR A 43 3.66 13.15 4.06
CA THR A 43 2.94 14.27 4.68
C THR A 43 1.45 13.95 4.90
N PRO A 44 0.79 14.58 5.90
CA PRO A 44 -0.66 14.44 6.10
C PRO A 44 -1.46 14.77 4.84
N LYS A 45 -1.15 15.89 4.18
CA LYS A 45 -1.81 16.35 2.96
C LYS A 45 -1.73 15.34 1.81
N VAL A 46 -0.52 14.78 1.56
CA VAL A 46 -0.34 13.72 0.55
C VAL A 46 -1.11 12.46 0.96
N SER A 47 -1.09 12.09 2.24
CA SER A 47 -1.77 10.90 2.75
C SER A 47 -3.28 10.97 2.59
N GLU A 48 -3.88 12.13 2.88
CA GLU A 48 -5.30 12.37 2.71
C GLU A 48 -5.70 12.35 1.24
N HIS A 49 -5.04 13.13 0.40
CA HIS A 49 -5.30 13.19 -1.04
C HIS A 49 -5.10 11.82 -1.71
N THR A 50 -4.13 11.02 -1.25
CA THR A 50 -3.93 9.64 -1.71
C THR A 50 -5.19 8.79 -1.53
N SER A 51 -5.88 8.91 -0.40
CA SER A 51 -7.11 8.15 -0.16
C SER A 51 -8.29 8.60 -1.02
N ILE A 52 -8.25 9.85 -1.49
CA ILE A 52 -9.25 10.41 -2.41
C ILE A 52 -9.03 9.87 -3.82
N ILE A 53 -7.84 10.07 -4.40
CA ILE A 53 -7.55 9.62 -5.77
C ILE A 53 -7.54 8.10 -5.94
N ALA A 54 -7.31 7.35 -4.84
CA ALA A 54 -7.38 5.89 -4.86
C ALA A 54 -8.79 5.33 -5.14
N LYS A 55 -9.85 6.14 -5.09
CA LYS A 55 -11.21 5.79 -5.50
C LYS A 55 -11.40 5.92 -7.02
N GLU A 56 -10.58 6.72 -7.71
CA GLU A 56 -10.77 7.05 -9.10
C GLU A 56 -10.33 5.92 -10.03
N ARG A 57 -11.28 5.37 -10.80
CA ARG A 57 -11.03 4.25 -11.72
C ARG A 57 -9.88 4.54 -12.70
N LYS A 58 -9.87 5.72 -13.34
CA LYS A 58 -8.85 6.10 -14.34
C LYS A 58 -7.44 6.17 -13.72
N VAL A 59 -7.30 6.72 -12.50
CA VAL A 59 -6.03 6.73 -11.76
C VAL A 59 -5.58 5.31 -11.45
N ARG A 60 -6.48 4.47 -10.95
CA ARG A 60 -6.18 3.07 -10.64
C ARG A 60 -5.70 2.28 -11.87
N MET A 61 -6.30 2.50 -13.04
CA MET A 61 -5.88 1.83 -14.27
C MET A 61 -4.42 2.14 -14.63
N ILE A 62 -4.00 3.41 -14.53
CA ILE A 62 -2.61 3.82 -14.79
C ILE A 62 -1.65 3.10 -13.82
N LEU A 63 -1.97 3.13 -12.53
CA LEU A 63 -1.12 2.54 -11.51
C LEU A 63 -1.12 1.00 -11.55
N LYS A 64 -2.25 0.39 -11.89
CA LYS A 64 -2.36 -1.07 -12.10
C LYS A 64 -1.43 -1.54 -13.23
N SER A 65 -1.45 -0.85 -14.37
CA SER A 65 -0.56 -1.17 -15.50
C SER A 65 0.91 -1.07 -15.09
N PHE A 66 1.30 0.00 -14.39
CA PHE A 66 2.66 0.14 -13.89
C PHE A 66 3.06 -0.99 -12.93
N GLN A 67 2.20 -1.36 -11.97
CA GLN A 67 2.48 -2.42 -11.00
C GLN A 67 2.61 -3.79 -11.66
N LYS A 68 1.74 -4.11 -12.63
CA LYS A 68 1.82 -5.36 -13.40
C LYS A 68 3.12 -5.43 -14.21
N ASN A 69 3.47 -4.34 -14.91
CA ASN A 69 4.70 -4.29 -15.68
C ASN A 69 5.95 -4.39 -14.78
N PHE A 70 5.91 -3.76 -13.60
CA PHE A 70 6.97 -3.90 -12.61
C PHE A 70 7.13 -5.35 -12.15
N SER A 71 6.03 -6.03 -11.78
CA SER A 71 6.10 -7.43 -11.31
C SER A 71 6.63 -8.41 -12.37
N LYS A 72 6.37 -8.14 -13.65
CA LYS A 72 6.86 -8.98 -14.76
C LYS A 72 8.37 -8.85 -15.00
N ARG A 73 9.00 -7.76 -14.56
CA ARG A 73 10.44 -7.52 -14.76
C ARG A 73 11.33 -8.31 -13.81
N TYR A 74 10.78 -8.82 -12.73
CA TYR A 74 11.54 -9.47 -11.67
C TYR A 74 11.04 -10.88 -11.42
N ARG A 75 11.96 -11.86 -11.39
CA ARG A 75 11.64 -13.26 -11.09
C ARG A 75 11.09 -13.43 -9.67
N LYS A 76 11.63 -12.68 -8.70
CA LYS A 76 11.17 -12.66 -7.30
C LYS A 76 10.81 -11.23 -6.92
N VAL A 77 9.59 -10.99 -6.47
CA VAL A 77 9.11 -9.66 -6.08
C VAL A 77 8.16 -9.74 -4.90
N CYS A 78 8.32 -8.82 -3.96
CA CYS A 78 7.37 -8.60 -2.87
C CYS A 78 6.69 -7.24 -3.06
N ILE A 79 5.37 -7.23 -3.15
CA ILE A 79 4.59 -5.98 -3.38
C ILE A 79 3.56 -5.83 -2.26
N GLU A 80 3.61 -4.68 -1.57
CA GLU A 80 2.63 -4.30 -0.56
C GLU A 80 1.52 -3.43 -1.15
N GLY A 81 0.30 -3.54 -0.62
CA GLY A 81 -0.82 -2.68 -1.00
C GLY A 81 -2.15 -3.17 -0.44
N ARG A 82 -3.24 -2.55 -0.90
CA ARG A 82 -4.60 -2.80 -0.38
C ARG A 82 -5.37 -3.85 -1.19
N ASP A 83 -5.05 -3.99 -2.46
CA ASP A 83 -5.74 -4.83 -3.43
C ASP A 83 -4.76 -5.66 -4.28
N ILE A 84 -3.54 -5.83 -3.81
CA ILE A 84 -2.49 -6.53 -4.58
C ILE A 84 -2.90 -7.98 -4.83
N GLY A 85 -3.23 -8.72 -3.78
CA GLY A 85 -3.59 -10.14 -3.90
C GLY A 85 -4.97 -10.40 -4.50
N SER A 86 -5.89 -9.42 -4.42
CA SER A 86 -7.26 -9.60 -4.94
C SER A 86 -7.45 -9.09 -6.38
N VAL A 87 -6.71 -8.04 -6.79
CA VAL A 87 -6.98 -7.36 -8.08
C VAL A 87 -5.74 -7.19 -8.96
N ILE A 88 -4.59 -6.83 -8.38
CA ILE A 88 -3.39 -6.51 -9.15
C ILE A 88 -2.69 -7.80 -9.58
N LEU A 89 -2.38 -8.67 -8.62
CA LEU A 89 -1.67 -9.94 -8.76
C LEU A 89 -2.50 -11.09 -8.14
N PRO A 90 -3.67 -11.42 -8.71
CA PRO A 90 -4.53 -12.47 -8.15
C PRO A 90 -3.92 -13.88 -8.25
N LYS A 91 -2.89 -14.07 -9.07
CA LYS A 91 -2.14 -15.32 -9.23
C LYS A 91 -0.78 -15.29 -8.52
N ALA A 92 -0.56 -14.40 -7.54
CA ALA A 92 0.67 -14.38 -6.75
C ALA A 92 0.83 -15.69 -5.96
N ASP A 93 2.07 -16.21 -5.87
CA ASP A 93 2.38 -17.50 -5.25
C ASP A 93 2.03 -17.52 -3.76
N VAL A 94 2.30 -16.42 -3.07
CA VAL A 94 1.97 -16.27 -1.65
C VAL A 94 1.29 -14.93 -1.41
N LYS A 95 0.21 -14.93 -0.65
CA LYS A 95 -0.53 -13.73 -0.28
C LYS A 95 -0.72 -13.66 1.23
N PHE A 96 -0.35 -12.52 1.80
CA PHE A 96 -0.59 -12.22 3.21
C PHE A 96 -1.60 -11.10 3.35
N PHE A 97 -2.59 -11.31 4.21
CA PHE A 97 -3.55 -10.29 4.59
C PHE A 97 -3.32 -9.86 6.03
N PHE A 98 -2.81 -8.64 6.20
CA PHE A 98 -2.47 -8.11 7.52
C PHE A 98 -3.70 -7.55 8.23
N LYS A 99 -3.92 -8.02 9.47
CA LYS A 99 -4.90 -7.46 10.41
C LYS A 99 -4.18 -6.74 11.54
N CYS A 100 -4.82 -5.70 12.06
CA CYS A 100 -4.38 -5.03 13.27
C CYS A 100 -5.56 -4.30 13.91
N ASN A 101 -5.66 -4.35 15.24
CA ASN A 101 -6.61 -3.54 15.99
C ASN A 101 -6.34 -2.05 15.73
N LEU A 102 -7.40 -1.27 15.54
CA LEU A 102 -7.30 0.15 15.20
C LEU A 102 -6.54 0.96 16.27
N ASN A 103 -6.71 0.64 17.55
CA ASN A 103 -6.03 1.35 18.64
C ASN A 103 -4.51 1.07 18.60
N ILE A 104 -4.11 -0.19 18.34
CA ILE A 104 -2.70 -0.58 18.20
C ILE A 104 -2.08 0.11 16.99
N ALA A 105 -2.76 0.07 15.84
CA ALA A 105 -2.31 0.72 14.62
C ALA A 105 -2.17 2.24 14.80
N ALA A 106 -3.14 2.87 15.49
CA ALA A 106 -3.10 4.30 15.79
C ALA A 106 -1.94 4.67 16.72
N LYS A 107 -1.69 3.89 17.78
CA LYS A 107 -0.54 4.11 18.69
C LYS A 107 0.79 3.99 17.94
N ARG A 108 0.98 2.96 17.10
CA ARG A 108 2.18 2.79 16.26
C ARG A 108 2.38 3.99 15.34
N ARG A 109 1.33 4.37 14.60
CA ARG A 109 1.41 5.50 13.68
C ARG A 109 1.61 6.84 14.39
N PHE A 110 1.02 7.02 15.55
CA PHE A 110 1.24 8.20 16.39
C PHE A 110 2.71 8.33 16.81
N LYS A 111 3.33 7.23 17.28
CA LYS A 111 4.77 7.23 17.65
C LYS A 111 5.65 7.65 16.46
N GLU A 112 5.38 7.15 15.24
CA GLU A 112 6.11 7.54 14.03
C GLU A 112 5.96 9.03 13.71
N LEU A 113 4.72 9.53 13.73
CA LEU A 113 4.43 10.91 13.35
C LEU A 113 4.89 11.91 14.42
N LYS A 114 4.85 11.56 15.71
CA LYS A 114 5.28 12.41 16.81
C LYS A 114 6.77 12.74 16.73
N LYS A 115 7.60 11.83 16.18
CA LYS A 115 9.02 12.10 15.92
C LYS A 115 9.23 13.28 14.95
N LYS A 116 8.29 13.51 14.04
CA LYS A 116 8.38 14.58 13.01
C LYS A 116 7.52 15.80 13.33
N ASN A 117 6.49 15.64 14.13
CA ASN A 117 5.58 16.71 14.54
C ASN A 117 5.11 16.49 15.99
N LYS A 118 5.68 17.28 16.91
CA LYS A 118 5.36 17.21 18.34
C LYS A 118 3.91 17.58 18.69
N LYS A 119 3.23 18.37 17.84
CA LYS A 119 1.85 18.87 18.06
C LYS A 119 0.75 17.87 17.68
N ILE A 120 1.10 16.72 17.09
CA ILE A 120 0.09 15.73 16.67
C ILE A 120 -0.59 15.08 17.87
N LYS A 121 -1.91 14.82 17.77
CA LYS A 121 -2.70 14.15 18.82
C LYS A 121 -3.07 12.73 18.39
N LEU A 122 -3.06 11.78 19.31
CA LEU A 122 -3.43 10.39 19.05
C LEU A 122 -4.87 10.25 18.51
N LYS A 123 -5.80 11.08 19.03
CA LYS A 123 -7.21 11.13 18.60
C LYS A 123 -7.31 11.41 17.09
N ASP A 124 -6.54 12.36 16.59
CA ASP A 124 -6.56 12.76 15.17
C ASP A 124 -5.97 11.67 14.26
N VAL A 125 -4.88 11.02 14.73
CA VAL A 125 -4.29 9.88 14.02
C VAL A 125 -5.30 8.73 13.94
N LYS A 126 -5.98 8.40 15.04
CA LYS A 126 -7.01 7.35 15.09
C LYS A 126 -8.17 7.67 14.17
N LYS A 127 -8.69 8.92 14.19
CA LYS A 127 -9.76 9.40 13.31
C LYS A 127 -9.35 9.26 11.83
N SER A 128 -8.15 9.73 11.48
CA SER A 128 -7.61 9.64 10.11
C SER A 128 -7.49 8.19 9.63
N LEU A 129 -7.00 7.28 10.47
CA LEU A 129 -6.92 5.85 10.13
C LEU A 129 -8.29 5.21 9.95
N LYS A 130 -9.27 5.53 10.82
CA LYS A 130 -10.65 5.04 10.69
C LYS A 130 -11.28 5.47 9.37
N ILE A 131 -11.17 6.75 9.02
CA ILE A 131 -11.68 7.30 7.75
C ILE A 131 -11.00 6.62 6.55
N ARG A 132 -9.67 6.46 6.61
CA ARG A 132 -8.94 5.80 5.54
C ARG A 132 -9.35 4.34 5.37
N ASN A 133 -9.45 3.57 6.46
CA ASN A 133 -9.87 2.18 6.42
C ASN A 133 -11.29 2.05 5.84
N PHE A 134 -12.21 2.91 6.27
CA PHE A 134 -13.56 2.96 5.71
C PHE A 134 -13.53 3.22 4.20
N ARG A 135 -12.77 4.23 3.74
CA ARG A 135 -12.63 4.52 2.30
C ARG A 135 -12.03 3.36 1.50
N ASP A 136 -11.06 2.63 2.08
CA ASP A 136 -10.43 1.49 1.41
C ASP A 136 -11.39 0.29 1.28
N ILE A 137 -12.27 0.07 2.25
CA ILE A 137 -13.26 -1.03 2.25
C ILE A 137 -14.46 -0.69 1.37
N SER A 138 -15.00 0.54 1.49
CA SER A 138 -16.27 0.94 0.85
C SER A 138 -16.12 1.41 -0.61
N ARG A 139 -14.91 1.51 -1.15
CA ARG A 139 -14.73 1.99 -2.52
C ARG A 139 -15.28 0.99 -3.55
N LYS A 140 -16.00 1.51 -4.56
CA LYS A 140 -16.59 0.71 -5.65
C LYS A 140 -15.54 -0.07 -6.46
N HIS A 141 -14.36 0.51 -6.67
CA HIS A 141 -13.31 -0.11 -7.49
C HIS A 141 -12.15 -0.60 -6.63
N SER A 142 -11.86 -1.90 -6.69
CA SER A 142 -10.79 -2.58 -5.95
C SER A 142 -10.85 -2.32 -4.44
N PRO A 143 -11.94 -2.66 -3.75
CA PRO A 143 -12.03 -2.52 -2.30
C PRO A 143 -10.93 -3.34 -1.60
N LEU A 144 -10.66 -2.99 -0.34
CA LEU A 144 -9.77 -3.78 0.50
C LEU A 144 -10.48 -5.09 0.87
N LEU A 145 -10.17 -6.15 0.13
CA LEU A 145 -10.71 -7.48 0.35
C LEU A 145 -9.59 -8.49 0.58
N LYS A 146 -9.83 -9.44 1.48
CA LYS A 146 -9.00 -10.62 1.63
C LYS A 146 -9.31 -11.58 0.47
N SER A 147 -8.31 -11.94 -0.34
CA SER A 147 -8.48 -13.04 -1.30
C SER A 147 -8.64 -14.37 -0.56
N SER A 148 -9.36 -15.33 -1.14
CA SER A 148 -9.66 -16.63 -0.52
C SER A 148 -8.41 -17.36 -0.05
N ASP A 149 -7.37 -17.35 -0.86
CA ASP A 149 -6.06 -17.97 -0.64
C ASP A 149 -5.07 -17.13 0.19
N ALA A 150 -5.48 -15.97 0.72
CA ALA A 150 -4.61 -15.13 1.54
C ALA A 150 -4.52 -15.62 2.99
N ILE A 151 -3.29 -15.73 3.46
CA ILE A 151 -2.95 -16.09 4.85
C ILE A 151 -3.10 -14.85 5.73
N ILE A 152 -3.89 -14.97 6.79
CA ILE A 152 -4.11 -13.87 7.73
C ILE A 152 -2.92 -13.75 8.68
N VAL A 153 -2.36 -12.54 8.79
CA VAL A 153 -1.32 -12.18 9.75
C VAL A 153 -1.86 -11.09 10.68
N ASP A 154 -2.14 -11.46 11.93
CA ASP A 154 -2.55 -10.49 12.95
C ASP A 154 -1.31 -9.84 13.57
N THR A 155 -0.99 -8.64 13.10
CA THR A 155 0.17 -7.88 13.59
C THR A 155 -0.04 -7.27 14.97
N GLY A 156 -1.28 -7.26 15.48
CA GLY A 156 -1.57 -6.80 16.84
C GLY A 156 -1.09 -7.77 17.92
N LYS A 157 -1.07 -9.08 17.61
CA LYS A 157 -0.63 -10.15 18.51
C LYS A 157 0.88 -10.41 18.46
N LEU A 158 1.61 -9.78 17.55
CA LEU A 158 3.03 -10.03 17.38
C LEU A 158 3.88 -9.14 18.29
N LYS A 159 4.79 -9.77 19.03
CA LYS A 159 5.68 -9.08 19.98
C LYS A 159 6.71 -8.20 19.26
N ASN A 160 7.24 -8.66 18.12
CA ASN A 160 8.27 -7.93 17.36
C ASN A 160 8.20 -8.25 15.85
N ILE A 161 8.90 -7.41 15.06
CA ILE A 161 8.93 -7.53 13.60
C ILE A 161 9.72 -8.77 13.16
N SER A 162 10.81 -9.11 13.84
CA SER A 162 11.66 -10.25 13.48
C SER A 162 10.91 -11.58 13.56
N GLY A 163 10.10 -11.79 14.61
CA GLY A 163 9.25 -12.97 14.74
C GLY A 163 8.20 -13.07 13.64
N MET A 164 7.65 -11.92 13.22
CA MET A 164 6.74 -11.87 12.07
C MET A 164 7.45 -12.28 10.78
N ILE A 165 8.62 -11.72 10.50
CA ILE A 165 9.41 -12.05 9.30
C ILE A 165 9.73 -13.53 9.29
N LYS A 166 10.25 -14.10 10.38
CA LYS A 166 10.58 -15.54 10.48
C LYS A 166 9.37 -16.43 10.16
N LYS A 167 8.20 -16.11 10.73
CA LYS A 167 6.95 -16.85 10.44
C LYS A 167 6.54 -16.75 8.98
N MET A 168 6.63 -15.56 8.39
CA MET A 168 6.27 -15.35 6.99
C MET A 168 7.26 -16.02 6.04
N SER A 169 8.57 -15.98 6.31
CA SER A 169 9.60 -16.66 5.54
C SER A 169 9.37 -18.17 5.50
N LYS A 170 9.09 -18.80 6.65
CA LYS A 170 8.76 -20.23 6.70
C LYS A 170 7.59 -20.59 5.79
N VAL A 171 6.51 -19.81 5.83
CA VAL A 171 5.35 -20.02 4.95
C VAL A 171 5.71 -19.83 3.47
N ILE A 172 6.55 -18.85 3.15
CA ILE A 172 7.02 -18.63 1.77
C ILE A 172 7.82 -19.82 1.28
N ASP A 173 8.78 -20.31 2.10
CA ASP A 173 9.65 -21.44 1.75
C ASP A 173 8.83 -22.72 1.53
N GLU A 174 7.87 -23.02 2.42
CA GLU A 174 6.95 -24.15 2.28
C GLU A 174 6.14 -24.07 0.98
N LYS A 175 5.57 -22.90 0.66
CA LYS A 175 4.77 -22.71 -0.56
C LYS A 175 5.63 -22.79 -1.83
N ILE A 176 6.86 -22.30 -1.80
CA ILE A 176 7.79 -22.39 -2.93
C ILE A 176 8.19 -23.83 -3.18
N LYS A 177 8.56 -24.57 -2.13
CA LYS A 177 8.88 -26.01 -2.24
C LYS A 177 7.72 -26.80 -2.82
N THR A 178 6.50 -26.61 -2.32
CA THR A 178 5.31 -27.31 -2.81
C THR A 178 5.01 -27.02 -4.28
N LYS A 179 5.28 -25.79 -4.75
CA LYS A 179 4.91 -25.37 -6.10
C LYS A 179 5.98 -25.62 -7.16
N TYR A 180 7.26 -25.54 -6.79
CA TYR A 180 8.35 -25.54 -7.76
C TYR A 180 9.34 -26.72 -7.57
N GLY A 181 9.15 -27.54 -6.55
CA GLY A 181 10.12 -28.57 -6.19
C GLY A 181 11.41 -27.99 -5.63
N ASN A 182 12.13 -28.69 -4.81
CA ASN A 182 13.36 -28.46 -4.32
C ASN A 182 14.32 -27.98 -3.93
#